data_af51146c02212ba6fc23937541cb4693
#
_entry.id   af51146c02212ba6fc23937541cb4693
#
_cell.length_a   1.000
_cell.length_b   1.000
_cell.length_c   1.000
_cell.angle_alpha   90.00
_cell.angle_beta   90.00
_cell.angle_gamma   90.00
#
_symmetry.space_group_name_H-M   'P 1'
#
loop_
_entity.id
_entity.type
_entity.pdbx_description
1 polymer ?
#
loop_
_entity_poly.entity_id
_entity_poly.type
_entity_poly.pdbx_seq_one_letter_code
_entity_poly.pdbx_strand_id
1 'polypeptide(L)'
;DQILFSNPSNGYAVVGLSTNDGDIVVTGELGNVEEGELLSVTGKYVNHPRYGTQFSAEVCERKLPETSAAMLKYLSSGVIKGIGPTLAKRIVEKFGDNTLDVFENDPERLKEVKGFTPQKAEEAAIEFKRIYGIRTLMIFLSQYGISPSFAVKAWKRWGQYAVDVIKENPYVLCEQGIELDFVKAEKIAGEMKIPSD
;
A
#
# COMPACT_ATOMS: atom_id res chain seq x y z
N ASP A 1 -11.22 7.75 -3.32
CA ASP A 1 -11.28 9.06 -2.66
C ASP A 1 -11.92 9.02 -1.27
N GLN A 2 -12.74 8.03 -0.98
CA GLN A 2 -13.38 7.91 0.34
C GLN A 2 -13.49 6.45 0.75
N ILE A 3 -13.14 6.15 2.00
CA ILE A 3 -13.34 4.83 2.59
C ILE A 3 -14.73 4.80 3.23
N LEU A 4 -15.63 4.01 2.65
CA LEU A 4 -17.01 3.85 3.15
C LEU A 4 -17.11 2.78 4.24
N PHE A 5 -16.30 1.74 4.13
CA PHE A 5 -16.19 0.65 5.11
C PHE A 5 -14.83 -0.03 4.97
N SER A 6 -14.25 -0.44 6.10
CA SER A 6 -13.03 -1.25 6.12
C SER A 6 -13.09 -2.24 7.27
N ASN A 7 -12.67 -3.48 6.98
CA ASN A 7 -12.49 -4.53 7.98
C ASN A 7 -11.02 -4.93 8.05
N PRO A 8 -10.28 -4.46 9.06
CA PRO A 8 -8.85 -4.72 9.18
C PRO A 8 -8.49 -6.21 9.37
N SER A 9 -9.43 -7.04 9.83
CA SER A 9 -9.15 -8.45 10.12
C SER A 9 -9.04 -9.32 8.87
N ASN A 10 -9.77 -8.98 7.80
CA ASN A 10 -9.76 -9.73 6.54
C ASN A 10 -9.39 -8.88 5.31
N GLY A 11 -9.09 -7.58 5.50
CA GLY A 11 -8.73 -6.68 4.42
C GLY A 11 -9.88 -6.31 3.47
N TYR A 12 -11.12 -6.70 3.78
CA TYR A 12 -12.28 -6.31 2.98
C TYR A 12 -12.60 -4.83 3.16
N ALA A 13 -12.78 -4.13 2.06
CA ALA A 13 -13.15 -2.73 2.09
C ALA A 13 -14.19 -2.38 1.03
N VAL A 14 -14.92 -1.30 1.30
CA VAL A 14 -15.81 -0.63 0.37
C VAL A 14 -15.31 0.81 0.24
N VAL A 15 -14.92 1.20 -0.96
CA VAL A 15 -14.31 2.51 -1.22
C VAL A 15 -14.99 3.22 -2.38
N GLY A 16 -15.10 4.54 -2.30
CA GLY A 16 -15.39 5.39 -3.44
C GLY A 16 -14.11 5.66 -4.21
N LEU A 17 -14.06 5.28 -5.47
CA LEU A 17 -12.91 5.46 -6.35
C LEU A 17 -13.27 6.43 -7.46
N SER A 18 -12.52 7.53 -7.58
CA SER A 18 -12.65 8.45 -8.72
C SER A 18 -11.86 7.91 -9.91
N THR A 19 -12.54 7.80 -11.03
CA THR A 19 -11.96 7.39 -12.31
C THR A 19 -12.17 8.48 -13.37
N ASN A 20 -11.55 8.32 -14.53
CA ASN A 20 -11.75 9.23 -15.66
C ASN A 20 -13.20 9.25 -16.16
N ASP A 21 -13.94 8.17 -15.95
CA ASP A 21 -15.33 7.99 -16.39
C ASP A 21 -16.36 8.33 -15.29
N GLY A 22 -15.89 8.78 -14.12
CA GLY A 22 -16.71 9.15 -12.96
C GLY A 22 -16.39 8.33 -11.71
N ASP A 23 -17.14 8.58 -10.65
CA ASP A 23 -16.95 7.92 -9.37
C ASP A 23 -17.66 6.56 -9.35
N ILE A 24 -16.97 5.55 -8.84
CA ILE A 24 -17.50 4.19 -8.69
C ILE A 24 -17.31 3.70 -7.25
N VAL A 25 -18.21 2.84 -6.82
CA VAL A 25 -18.04 2.11 -5.54
C VAL A 25 -17.37 0.78 -5.81
N VAL A 26 -16.21 0.59 -5.23
CA VAL A 26 -15.41 -0.66 -5.34
C VAL A 26 -15.48 -1.44 -4.05
N THR A 27 -15.71 -2.74 -4.15
CA THR A 27 -15.78 -3.66 -3.02
C THR A 27 -14.85 -4.84 -3.22
N GLY A 28 -14.23 -5.34 -2.16
CA GLY A 28 -13.36 -6.53 -2.25
C GLY A 28 -12.30 -6.56 -1.16
N GLU A 29 -11.39 -7.53 -1.26
CA GLU A 29 -10.20 -7.59 -0.41
C GLU A 29 -9.17 -6.57 -0.92
N LEU A 30 -9.36 -5.32 -0.54
CA LEU A 30 -8.50 -4.22 -0.96
C LEU A 30 -7.33 -3.98 0.02
N GLY A 31 -7.32 -4.71 1.15
CA GLY A 31 -6.38 -4.48 2.24
C GLY A 31 -6.63 -3.17 2.97
N ASN A 32 -5.64 -2.69 3.71
CA ASN A 32 -5.71 -1.40 4.40
C ASN A 32 -5.46 -0.28 3.38
N VAL A 33 -6.52 0.13 2.68
CA VAL A 33 -6.47 1.30 1.78
C VAL A 33 -6.55 2.59 2.58
N GLU A 34 -5.84 3.59 2.10
CA GLU A 34 -5.86 4.95 2.65
C GLU A 34 -6.42 5.94 1.63
N GLU A 35 -7.05 7.00 2.13
CA GLU A 35 -7.53 8.05 1.25
C GLU A 35 -6.37 8.70 0.48
N GLY A 36 -6.57 8.93 -0.81
CA GLY A 36 -5.54 9.48 -1.68
C GLY A 36 -4.65 8.46 -2.37
N GLU A 37 -4.79 7.18 -2.06
CA GLU A 37 -4.10 6.12 -2.80
C GLU A 37 -4.58 6.01 -4.24
N LEU A 38 -3.65 5.66 -5.13
CA LEU A 38 -3.95 5.28 -6.50
C LEU A 38 -4.11 3.76 -6.56
N LEU A 39 -5.29 3.33 -7.01
CA LEU A 39 -5.61 1.91 -7.15
C LEU A 39 -5.86 1.57 -8.62
N SER A 40 -5.34 0.44 -9.05
CA SER A 40 -5.74 -0.24 -10.29
C SER A 40 -6.52 -1.49 -9.89
N VAL A 41 -7.80 -1.55 -10.24
CA VAL A 41 -8.67 -2.64 -9.86
C VAL A 41 -9.16 -3.39 -11.11
N THR A 42 -9.08 -4.71 -11.05
CA THR A 42 -9.65 -5.60 -12.05
C THR A 42 -10.77 -6.42 -11.40
N GLY A 43 -11.90 -6.53 -12.07
CA GLY A 43 -13.07 -7.21 -11.53
C GLY A 43 -14.27 -7.04 -12.42
N LYS A 44 -15.47 -7.09 -11.84
CA LYS A 44 -16.75 -7.00 -12.57
C LYS A 44 -17.76 -6.15 -11.83
N TYR A 45 -18.66 -5.54 -12.59
CA TYR A 45 -19.83 -4.89 -12.01
C TYR A 45 -20.82 -5.91 -11.49
N VAL A 46 -21.29 -5.69 -10.27
CA VAL A 46 -22.32 -6.48 -9.59
C VAL A 46 -23.43 -5.55 -9.12
N ASN A 47 -24.68 -6.03 -9.15
CA ASN A 47 -25.80 -5.25 -8.66
C ASN A 47 -26.17 -5.75 -7.26
N HIS A 48 -25.90 -4.89 -6.25
CA HIS A 48 -26.25 -5.20 -4.87
C HIS A 48 -27.70 -4.78 -4.60
N PRO A 49 -28.56 -5.64 -4.02
CA PRO A 49 -29.99 -5.37 -3.83
C PRO A 49 -30.30 -4.08 -3.05
N ARG A 50 -29.42 -3.69 -2.14
CA ARG A 50 -29.59 -2.51 -1.26
C ARG A 50 -28.77 -1.30 -1.70
N TYR A 51 -27.61 -1.51 -2.31
CA TYR A 51 -26.62 -0.44 -2.56
C TYR A 51 -26.42 -0.14 -4.05
N GLY A 52 -27.19 -0.80 -4.94
CA GLY A 52 -27.09 -0.58 -6.38
C GLY A 52 -25.84 -1.17 -7.02
N THR A 53 -25.42 -0.59 -8.13
CA THR A 53 -24.29 -1.10 -8.89
C THR A 53 -22.97 -0.81 -8.18
N GLN A 54 -22.17 -1.84 -7.98
CA GLN A 54 -20.84 -1.78 -7.37
C GLN A 54 -19.83 -2.52 -8.25
N PHE A 55 -18.55 -2.15 -8.17
CA PHE A 55 -17.48 -2.89 -8.83
C PHE A 55 -16.85 -3.85 -7.82
N SER A 56 -17.05 -5.15 -8.04
CA SER A 56 -16.44 -6.21 -7.23
C SER A 56 -15.01 -6.44 -7.73
N ALA A 57 -14.02 -6.01 -6.95
CA ALA A 57 -12.62 -6.20 -7.27
C ALA A 57 -12.20 -7.64 -7.02
N GLU A 58 -11.60 -8.26 -8.03
CA GLU A 58 -10.95 -9.58 -7.96
C GLU A 58 -9.45 -9.42 -7.75
N VAL A 59 -8.87 -8.36 -8.33
CA VAL A 59 -7.47 -7.96 -8.17
C VAL A 59 -7.42 -6.47 -7.85
N CYS A 60 -6.61 -6.10 -6.87
CA CYS A 60 -6.35 -4.71 -6.50
C CYS A 60 -4.85 -4.47 -6.43
N GLU A 61 -4.35 -3.64 -7.32
CA GLU A 61 -2.96 -3.20 -7.35
C GLU A 61 -2.88 -1.76 -6.83
N ARG A 62 -1.91 -1.50 -5.98
CA ARG A 62 -1.60 -0.15 -5.52
C ARG A 62 -0.55 0.48 -6.40
N LYS A 63 -0.78 1.73 -6.76
CA LYS A 63 0.22 2.56 -7.42
C LYS A 63 0.69 3.64 -6.46
N LEU A 64 1.97 3.93 -6.50
CA LEU A 64 2.52 5.06 -5.75
C LEU A 64 2.12 6.38 -6.43
N PRO A 65 1.93 7.45 -5.65
CA PRO A 65 1.68 8.77 -6.24
C PRO A 65 2.92 9.25 -7.00
N GLU A 66 2.78 9.42 -8.31
CA GLU A 66 3.87 9.85 -9.20
C GLU A 66 3.88 11.36 -9.44
N THR A 67 2.80 12.06 -9.08
CA THR A 67 2.67 13.50 -9.27
C THR A 67 2.61 14.25 -7.95
N SER A 68 3.07 15.51 -7.94
CA SER A 68 2.99 16.39 -6.77
C SER A 68 1.56 16.52 -6.23
N ALA A 69 0.55 16.57 -7.10
CA ALA A 69 -0.85 16.65 -6.68
C ALA A 69 -1.32 15.38 -5.96
N ALA A 70 -0.99 14.21 -6.50
CA ALA A 70 -1.31 12.92 -5.87
C ALA A 70 -0.55 12.74 -4.55
N MET A 71 0.72 13.19 -4.51
CA MET A 71 1.54 13.18 -3.31
C MET A 71 0.97 14.08 -2.22
N LEU A 72 0.51 15.27 -2.58
CA LEU A 72 -0.13 16.18 -1.63
C LEU A 72 -1.38 15.56 -1.01
N LYS A 73 -2.24 14.95 -1.84
CA LYS A 73 -3.45 14.27 -1.37
C LYS A 73 -3.09 13.13 -0.43
N TYR A 74 -2.13 12.30 -0.82
CA TYR A 74 -1.65 11.17 -0.04
C TYR A 74 -1.08 11.58 1.34
N LEU A 75 -0.18 12.54 1.39
CA LEU A 75 0.39 13.01 2.64
C LEU A 75 -0.63 13.76 3.52
N SER A 76 -1.59 14.46 2.90
CA SER A 76 -2.64 15.21 3.62
C SER A 76 -3.67 14.31 4.28
N SER A 77 -3.82 13.06 3.85
CA SER A 77 -4.75 12.09 4.44
C SER A 77 -4.34 11.66 5.86
N GLY A 78 -3.12 12.03 6.29
CA GLY A 78 -2.60 11.67 7.62
C GLY A 78 -2.00 10.26 7.68
N VAL A 79 -1.75 9.65 6.53
CA VAL A 79 -1.12 8.33 6.41
C VAL A 79 0.22 8.22 7.14
N ILE A 80 0.95 9.33 7.20
CA ILE A 80 2.18 9.43 8.00
C ILE A 80 1.87 10.23 9.26
N LYS A 81 2.00 9.59 10.40
CA LYS A 81 1.76 10.21 11.69
C LYS A 81 2.61 11.49 11.86
N GLY A 82 1.95 12.59 12.21
CA GLY A 82 2.61 13.88 12.39
C GLY A 82 2.71 14.75 11.15
N ILE A 83 2.29 14.26 9.97
CA ILE A 83 2.16 15.04 8.75
C ILE A 83 0.68 15.32 8.49
N GLY A 84 0.23 16.53 8.81
CA GLY A 84 -1.10 17.01 8.44
C GLY A 84 -1.08 17.83 7.15
N PRO A 85 -2.25 18.31 6.67
CA PRO A 85 -2.39 19.02 5.40
C PRO A 85 -1.43 20.20 5.21
N THR A 86 -1.23 20.98 6.27
CA THR A 86 -0.33 22.16 6.22
C THR A 86 1.13 21.76 5.98
N LEU A 87 1.58 20.69 6.64
CA LEU A 87 2.94 20.22 6.52
C LEU A 87 3.14 19.47 5.19
N ALA A 88 2.17 18.66 4.78
CA ALA A 88 2.13 18.00 3.48
C ALA A 88 2.28 19.01 2.34
N LYS A 89 1.54 20.12 2.39
CA LYS A 89 1.63 21.20 1.40
C LYS A 89 3.05 21.76 1.31
N ARG A 90 3.68 22.08 2.45
CA ARG A 90 5.04 22.61 2.50
C ARG A 90 6.09 21.63 1.97
N ILE A 91 5.92 20.34 2.25
CA ILE A 91 6.81 19.29 1.75
C ILE A 91 6.74 19.24 0.22
N VAL A 92 5.52 19.15 -0.32
CA VAL A 92 5.30 19.03 -1.76
C VAL A 92 5.67 20.32 -2.50
N GLU A 93 5.41 21.50 -1.93
CA GLU A 93 5.87 22.77 -2.48
C GLU A 93 7.40 22.85 -2.58
N LYS A 94 8.11 22.23 -1.63
CA LYS A 94 9.57 22.24 -1.61
C LYS A 94 10.21 21.20 -2.52
N PHE A 95 9.68 19.97 -2.51
CA PHE A 95 10.31 18.82 -3.17
C PHE A 95 9.60 18.38 -4.45
N GLY A 96 8.35 18.82 -4.66
CA GLY A 96 7.57 18.46 -5.85
C GLY A 96 7.47 16.97 -6.06
N ASP A 97 7.71 16.53 -7.28
CA ASP A 97 7.66 15.12 -7.67
C ASP A 97 8.78 14.26 -7.04
N ASN A 98 9.85 14.91 -6.52
CA ASN A 98 10.92 14.23 -5.79
C ASN A 98 10.57 13.93 -4.31
N THR A 99 9.35 14.23 -3.86
CA THR A 99 8.97 14.06 -2.45
C THR A 99 9.17 12.62 -1.96
N LEU A 100 8.79 11.61 -2.75
CA LEU A 100 8.99 10.20 -2.41
C LEU A 100 10.47 9.86 -2.25
N ASP A 101 11.28 10.30 -3.22
CA ASP A 101 12.73 10.06 -3.21
C ASP A 101 13.40 10.65 -1.97
N VAL A 102 12.96 11.83 -1.54
CA VAL A 102 13.45 12.46 -0.31
C VAL A 102 13.11 11.63 0.92
N PHE A 103 11.88 11.12 1.03
CA PHE A 103 11.51 10.25 2.15
C PHE A 103 12.28 8.93 2.16
N GLU A 104 12.55 8.38 1.00
CA GLU A 104 13.20 7.08 0.84
C GLU A 104 14.71 7.16 1.00
N ASN A 105 15.34 8.07 0.31
CA ASN A 105 16.79 8.10 0.11
C ASN A 105 17.51 9.23 0.88
N ASP A 106 16.83 10.36 1.14
CA ASP A 106 17.45 11.52 1.80
C ASP A 106 16.52 12.20 2.83
N PRO A 107 16.06 11.45 3.84
CA PRO A 107 15.10 11.97 4.82
C PRO A 107 15.63 13.13 5.66
N GLU A 108 16.94 13.31 5.72
CA GLU A 108 17.56 14.45 6.40
C GLU A 108 17.09 15.79 5.82
N ARG A 109 16.77 15.84 4.54
CA ARG A 109 16.26 17.04 3.87
C ARG A 109 14.88 17.47 4.33
N LEU A 110 14.12 16.58 4.97
CA LEU A 110 12.82 16.96 5.58
C LEU A 110 12.99 18.06 6.63
N LYS A 111 14.16 18.14 7.28
CA LYS A 111 14.50 19.22 8.24
C LYS A 111 14.53 20.62 7.61
N GLU A 112 14.69 20.70 6.30
CA GLU A 112 14.66 21.97 5.56
C GLU A 112 13.25 22.56 5.44
N VAL A 113 12.21 21.75 5.72
CA VAL A 113 10.81 22.16 5.64
C VAL A 113 10.42 22.84 6.95
N LYS A 114 9.89 24.06 6.87
CA LYS A 114 9.43 24.82 8.04
C LYS A 114 8.32 24.04 8.79
N GLY A 115 8.61 23.72 10.05
CA GLY A 115 7.69 22.95 10.92
C GLY A 115 8.14 21.51 11.16
N PHE A 116 9.21 21.04 10.52
CA PHE A 116 9.92 19.83 10.92
C PHE A 116 11.00 20.14 11.96
N THR A 117 10.92 19.44 13.08
CA THR A 117 12.09 19.29 13.96
C THR A 117 12.90 18.07 13.52
N PRO A 118 14.19 17.96 13.90
CA PRO A 118 14.99 16.77 13.60
C PRO A 118 14.29 15.46 14.01
N GLN A 119 13.71 15.44 15.21
CA GLN A 119 12.98 14.29 15.73
C GLN A 119 11.75 13.93 14.86
N LYS A 120 10.94 14.92 14.48
CA LYS A 120 9.77 14.71 13.61
C LYS A 120 10.17 14.22 12.23
N ALA A 121 11.28 14.70 11.68
CA ALA A 121 11.79 14.25 10.40
C ALA A 121 12.18 12.76 10.44
N GLU A 122 12.85 12.36 11.51
CA GLU A 122 13.23 10.96 11.73
C GLU A 122 12.01 10.04 11.92
N GLU A 123 11.07 10.44 12.79
CA GLU A 123 9.82 9.69 13.02
C GLU A 123 9.00 9.55 11.73
N ALA A 124 8.88 10.62 10.95
CA ALA A 124 8.18 10.60 9.66
C ALA A 124 8.87 9.70 8.63
N ALA A 125 10.19 9.71 8.58
CA ALA A 125 10.97 8.86 7.68
C ALA A 125 10.84 7.38 8.06
N ILE A 126 10.89 7.03 9.34
CA ILE A 126 10.70 5.65 9.82
C ILE A 126 9.30 5.16 9.46
N GLU A 127 8.28 5.97 9.73
CA GLU A 127 6.88 5.62 9.44
C GLU A 127 6.65 5.50 7.93
N PHE A 128 7.22 6.39 7.13
CA PHE A 128 7.16 6.30 5.68
C PHE A 128 7.79 5.00 5.17
N LYS A 129 9.00 4.66 5.62
CA LYS A 129 9.68 3.42 5.24
C LYS A 129 8.86 2.18 5.59
N ARG A 130 8.18 2.21 6.73
CA ARG A 130 7.29 1.12 7.15
C ARG A 130 6.10 0.99 6.20
N ILE A 131 5.40 2.08 5.92
CA ILE A 131 4.20 2.09 5.07
C ILE A 131 4.57 1.75 3.63
N TYR A 132 5.63 2.37 3.12
CA TYR A 132 6.15 2.12 1.78
C TYR A 132 6.58 0.67 1.58
N GLY A 133 7.30 0.10 2.56
CA GLY A 133 7.75 -1.28 2.52
C GLY A 133 6.59 -2.29 2.53
N ILE A 134 5.57 -2.06 3.36
CA ILE A 134 4.35 -2.88 3.36
C ILE A 134 3.67 -2.81 1.99
N ARG A 135 3.57 -1.63 1.37
CA ARG A 135 2.99 -1.47 0.03
C ARG A 135 3.79 -2.17 -1.05
N THR A 136 5.10 -2.03 -1.02
CA THR A 136 5.99 -2.75 -1.95
C THR A 136 5.76 -4.25 -1.85
N LEU A 137 5.61 -4.78 -0.64
CA LEU A 137 5.23 -6.18 -0.42
C LEU A 137 3.83 -6.50 -0.95
N MET A 138 2.85 -5.63 -0.76
CA MET A 138 1.51 -5.82 -1.29
C MET A 138 1.52 -5.89 -2.82
N ILE A 139 2.24 -4.98 -3.48
CA ILE A 139 2.42 -4.98 -4.94
C ILE A 139 3.11 -6.27 -5.38
N PHE A 140 4.20 -6.65 -4.72
CA PHE A 140 4.94 -7.86 -5.04
C PHE A 140 4.07 -9.12 -4.89
N LEU A 141 3.36 -9.28 -3.80
CA LEU A 141 2.52 -10.45 -3.53
C LEU A 141 1.26 -10.49 -4.39
N SER A 142 0.72 -9.33 -4.80
CA SER A 142 -0.47 -9.25 -5.67
C SER A 142 -0.24 -9.84 -7.05
N GLN A 143 0.98 -9.79 -7.57
CA GLN A 143 1.37 -10.41 -8.84
C GLN A 143 1.12 -11.93 -8.85
N TYR A 144 1.17 -12.54 -7.67
CA TYR A 144 0.91 -13.97 -7.46
C TYR A 144 -0.49 -14.27 -6.95
N GLY A 145 -1.38 -13.26 -6.93
CA GLY A 145 -2.75 -13.40 -6.42
C GLY A 145 -2.85 -13.61 -4.92
N ILE A 146 -1.87 -13.11 -4.16
CA ILE A 146 -1.83 -13.21 -2.70
C ILE A 146 -2.45 -11.97 -2.08
N SER A 147 -3.34 -12.19 -1.10
CA SER A 147 -4.05 -11.12 -0.39
C SER A 147 -3.08 -10.15 0.32
N PRO A 148 -3.38 -8.84 0.30
CA PRO A 148 -2.59 -7.81 0.98
C PRO A 148 -2.34 -8.04 2.48
N SER A 149 -3.21 -8.79 3.15
CA SER A 149 -3.05 -9.13 4.57
C SER A 149 -1.74 -9.90 4.87
N PHE A 150 -1.28 -10.69 3.90
CA PHE A 150 0.00 -11.41 4.03
C PHE A 150 1.21 -10.47 3.99
N ALA A 151 1.13 -9.37 3.26
CA ALA A 151 2.20 -8.36 3.23
C ALA A 151 2.42 -7.73 4.61
N VAL A 152 1.34 -7.44 5.34
CA VAL A 152 1.43 -6.91 6.71
C VAL A 152 2.09 -7.91 7.65
N LYS A 153 1.73 -9.19 7.56
CA LYS A 153 2.31 -10.27 8.36
C LYS A 153 3.81 -10.45 8.05
N ALA A 154 4.15 -10.48 6.77
CA ALA A 154 5.52 -10.62 6.29
C ALA A 154 6.39 -9.42 6.71
N TRP A 155 5.87 -8.20 6.58
CA TRP A 155 6.57 -7.01 7.06
C TRP A 155 6.82 -7.04 8.57
N LYS A 156 5.83 -7.43 9.35
CA LYS A 156 5.96 -7.54 10.81
C LYS A 156 7.07 -8.53 11.21
N ARG A 157 7.30 -9.56 10.38
CA ARG A 157 8.29 -10.61 10.66
C ARG A 157 9.69 -10.27 10.18
N TRP A 158 9.82 -9.74 8.96
CA TRP A 158 11.12 -9.53 8.29
C TRP A 158 11.43 -8.06 7.95
N GLY A 159 10.50 -7.14 8.18
CA GLY A 159 10.70 -5.71 7.91
C GLY A 159 11.10 -5.44 6.46
N GLN A 160 12.09 -4.59 6.28
CA GLN A 160 12.60 -4.18 4.97
C GLN A 160 13.19 -5.33 4.13
N TYR A 161 13.56 -6.44 4.76
CA TYR A 161 14.14 -7.60 4.08
C TYR A 161 13.07 -8.58 3.57
N ALA A 162 11.79 -8.33 3.81
CA ALA A 162 10.73 -9.29 3.52
C ALA A 162 10.67 -9.70 2.04
N VAL A 163 10.88 -8.77 1.12
CA VAL A 163 10.89 -9.10 -0.33
C VAL A 163 12.05 -10.03 -0.66
N ASP A 164 13.24 -9.77 -0.14
CA ASP A 164 14.42 -10.57 -0.42
C ASP A 164 14.30 -11.97 0.19
N VAL A 165 13.81 -12.05 1.42
CA VAL A 165 13.54 -13.33 2.12
C VAL A 165 12.55 -14.19 1.32
N ILE A 166 11.46 -13.58 0.83
CA ILE A 166 10.46 -14.31 0.03
C ILE A 166 11.02 -14.70 -1.33
N LYS A 167 11.84 -13.88 -1.95
CA LYS A 167 12.51 -14.20 -3.22
C LYS A 167 13.52 -15.32 -3.08
N GLU A 168 14.22 -15.40 -1.96
CA GLU A 168 15.16 -16.46 -1.68
C GLU A 168 14.44 -17.78 -1.40
N ASN A 169 13.37 -17.74 -0.60
CA ASN A 169 12.58 -18.92 -0.26
C ASN A 169 11.10 -18.58 -0.07
N PRO A 170 10.23 -18.71 -1.10
CA PRO A 170 8.80 -18.43 -0.97
C PRO A 170 8.06 -19.27 0.07
N TYR A 171 8.57 -20.43 0.43
CA TYR A 171 7.93 -21.33 1.39
C TYR A 171 7.94 -20.79 2.84
N VAL A 172 8.76 -19.78 3.13
CA VAL A 172 8.72 -19.08 4.43
C VAL A 172 7.34 -18.44 4.70
N LEU A 173 6.56 -18.16 3.64
CA LEU A 173 5.20 -17.68 3.77
C LEU A 173 4.23 -18.71 4.36
N CYS A 174 4.56 -19.99 4.31
CA CYS A 174 3.76 -21.07 4.92
C CYS A 174 4.01 -21.23 6.43
N GLU A 175 5.02 -20.57 6.98
CA GLU A 175 5.39 -20.70 8.39
C GLU A 175 4.33 -20.13 9.34
N GLN A 176 4.39 -20.57 10.59
CA GLN A 176 3.49 -20.13 11.65
C GLN A 176 3.47 -18.59 11.79
N GLY A 177 2.29 -18.03 11.87
CA GLY A 177 2.05 -16.59 11.97
C GLY A 177 1.80 -15.88 10.63
N ILE A 178 2.20 -16.48 9.50
CA ILE A 178 1.84 -16.01 8.16
C ILE A 178 0.78 -16.94 7.57
N GLU A 179 1.05 -18.24 7.54
CA GLU A 179 0.10 -19.31 7.20
C GLU A 179 -0.49 -19.19 5.79
N LEU A 180 0.36 -18.89 4.80
CA LEU A 180 -0.02 -18.96 3.41
C LEU A 180 -0.23 -20.42 3.00
N ASP A 181 -1.23 -20.68 2.19
CA ASP A 181 -1.45 -21.98 1.58
C ASP A 181 -0.23 -22.40 0.73
N PHE A 182 0.22 -23.67 0.90
CA PHE A 182 1.40 -24.20 0.23
C PHE A 182 1.31 -24.12 -1.29
N VAL A 183 0.14 -24.37 -1.87
CA VAL A 183 -0.08 -24.29 -3.31
C VAL A 183 0.21 -22.88 -3.86
N LYS A 184 -0.11 -21.84 -3.08
CA LYS A 184 0.20 -20.46 -3.45
C LYS A 184 1.68 -20.15 -3.33
N ALA A 185 2.36 -20.66 -2.31
CA ALA A 185 3.81 -20.51 -2.17
C ALA A 185 4.55 -21.22 -3.31
N GLU A 186 4.09 -22.42 -3.69
CA GLU A 186 4.65 -23.17 -4.81
C GLU A 186 4.46 -22.46 -6.15
N LYS A 187 3.32 -21.78 -6.33
CA LYS A 187 3.10 -20.94 -7.51
C LYS A 187 4.16 -19.81 -7.60
N ILE A 188 4.46 -19.14 -6.49
CA ILE A 188 5.51 -18.12 -6.44
C ILE A 188 6.86 -18.75 -6.82
N ALA A 189 7.22 -19.87 -6.19
CA ALA A 189 8.47 -20.56 -6.46
C ALA A 189 8.62 -20.96 -7.92
N GLY A 190 7.55 -21.49 -8.53
CA GLY A 190 7.52 -21.88 -9.93
C GLY A 190 7.69 -20.69 -10.90
N GLU A 191 6.99 -19.57 -10.63
CA GLU A 191 7.11 -18.37 -11.46
C GLU A 191 8.50 -17.71 -11.31
N MET A 192 9.11 -17.80 -10.14
CA MET A 192 10.47 -17.31 -9.85
C MET A 192 11.56 -18.29 -10.28
N LYS A 193 11.18 -19.48 -10.80
CA LYS A 193 12.11 -20.55 -11.21
C LYS A 193 13.06 -21.00 -10.07
N ILE A 194 12.55 -21.00 -8.85
CA ILE A 194 13.27 -21.53 -7.69
C ILE A 194 13.05 -23.04 -7.66
N PRO A 195 14.11 -23.87 -7.57
CA PRO A 195 13.96 -25.32 -7.44
C PRO A 195 13.14 -25.67 -6.21
N SER A 196 12.16 -26.54 -6.36
CA SER A 196 11.51 -27.21 -5.24
C SER A 196 12.42 -28.35 -4.77
N ASP A 197 13.07 -28.19 -3.65
CA ASP A 197 13.77 -29.28 -2.96
C ASP A 197 12.82 -30.19 -2.21
#